data_532cb198b3695a9b84e0682e3f1d43a9
#
_entry.id   532cb198b3695a9b84e0682e3f1d43a9
#
_cell.length_a   1.000
_cell.length_b   1.000
_cell.length_c   1.000
_cell.angle_alpha   90.00
_cell.angle_beta   90.00
_cell.angle_gamma   90.00
#
_symmetry.space_group_name_H-M   'P 1'
#
loop_
_entity.id
_entity.type
_entity.pdbx_description
1 polymer ?
#
loop_
_entity_poly.entity_id
_entity_poly.type
_entity_poly.pdbx_seq_one_letter_code
_entity_poly.pdbx_strand_id
1 'polypeptide(L)'
;NDKKFIDQIDYFLHKLTKEIEKAGFKLNKNKTNLNFKDSRQLVTGLVVNKKINVDRRYYKETRAMAHRLYKTGEFQIDDKNGTLNQLEGRFSFINQVQRYNNVIDSSKHDFNNLNAFEKQYQAFLFYKYFYANNKPHIVTEGKTDINYIKAALKKHHLEFPNLIVKKEDGEFDFRVAFLKRTNRLAYFLNIKKDGADTMKNICKY
;
A
#
# COMPACT_ATOMS: atom_id res chain seq x y z
N ASN A 1 -22.80 28.96 17.90
CA ASN A 1 -22.55 28.06 19.04
C ASN A 1 -21.06 27.90 19.37
N ASP A 2 -20.15 28.09 18.43
CA ASP A 2 -18.73 27.95 18.67
C ASP A 2 -18.12 29.07 19.54
N LYS A 3 -18.65 30.30 19.47
CA LYS A 3 -18.19 31.43 20.30
C LYS A 3 -18.36 31.14 21.80
N LYS A 4 -19.53 30.66 22.23
CA LYS A 4 -19.77 30.33 23.65
C LYS A 4 -18.82 29.26 24.21
N PHE A 5 -18.39 28.32 23.40
CA PHE A 5 -17.41 27.32 23.81
C PHE A 5 -16.01 27.92 23.92
N ILE A 6 -15.62 28.78 22.96
CA ILE A 6 -14.34 29.47 22.96
C ILE A 6 -14.20 30.34 24.22
N ASP A 7 -15.24 31.06 24.59
CA ASP A 7 -15.26 31.92 25.79
C ASP A 7 -15.13 31.11 27.11
N GLN A 8 -15.42 29.80 27.08
CA GLN A 8 -15.38 28.92 28.24
C GLN A 8 -14.23 27.90 28.17
N ILE A 9 -13.35 28.00 27.19
CA ILE A 9 -12.33 26.98 26.94
C ILE A 9 -11.33 26.83 28.09
N ASP A 10 -10.93 27.95 28.70
CA ASP A 10 -10.00 27.94 29.83
C ASP A 10 -10.61 27.26 31.05
N TYR A 11 -11.88 27.49 31.31
CA TYR A 11 -12.61 26.81 32.36
C TYR A 11 -12.76 25.32 32.10
N PHE A 12 -13.04 24.93 30.85
CA PHE A 12 -13.12 23.54 30.43
C PHE A 12 -11.79 22.85 30.60
N LEU A 13 -10.70 23.45 30.11
CA LEU A 13 -9.35 22.87 30.21
C LEU A 13 -8.90 22.76 31.67
N HIS A 14 -9.24 23.70 32.50
CA HIS A 14 -8.94 23.62 33.94
C HIS A 14 -9.68 22.45 34.61
N LYS A 15 -10.96 22.27 34.35
CA LYS A 15 -11.72 21.12 34.85
C LYS A 15 -11.19 19.80 34.33
N LEU A 16 -10.94 19.72 33.02
CA LEU A 16 -10.39 18.53 32.38
C LEU A 16 -9.05 18.13 32.99
N THR A 17 -8.15 19.12 33.20
CA THR A 17 -6.85 18.88 33.81
C THR A 17 -7.01 18.29 35.22
N LYS A 18 -7.90 18.85 36.05
CA LYS A 18 -8.16 18.31 37.38
C LYS A 18 -8.67 16.89 37.41
N GLU A 19 -9.57 16.52 36.48
CA GLU A 19 -10.10 15.16 36.41
C GLU A 19 -9.01 14.15 35.91
N ILE A 20 -8.16 14.57 34.97
CA ILE A 20 -7.04 13.79 34.51
C ILE A 20 -6.01 13.54 35.62
N GLU A 21 -5.70 14.58 36.43
CA GLU A 21 -4.80 14.50 37.58
C GLU A 21 -5.37 13.61 38.69
N LYS A 22 -6.65 13.69 39.00
CA LYS A 22 -7.33 12.76 39.94
C LYS A 22 -7.21 11.30 39.50
N ALA A 23 -7.23 11.02 38.18
CA ALA A 23 -7.06 9.70 37.65
C ALA A 23 -5.57 9.24 37.61
N GLY A 24 -4.63 10.05 38.14
CA GLY A 24 -3.22 9.71 38.19
C GLY A 24 -2.43 9.97 36.90
N PHE A 25 -3.03 10.71 35.95
CA PHE A 25 -2.38 11.09 34.69
C PHE A 25 -2.04 12.58 34.65
N LYS A 26 -1.14 12.96 33.73
CA LYS A 26 -0.75 14.36 33.52
C LYS A 26 -1.06 14.79 32.10
N LEU A 27 -1.72 15.94 31.94
CA LEU A 27 -2.01 16.50 30.64
C LEU A 27 -0.71 16.96 29.95
N ASN A 28 -0.47 16.49 28.72
CA ASN A 28 0.63 16.92 27.89
C ASN A 28 0.27 18.19 27.14
N LYS A 29 0.69 19.36 27.66
CA LYS A 29 0.41 20.67 27.07
C LYS A 29 0.86 20.80 25.61
N ASN A 30 1.98 20.17 25.21
CA ASN A 30 2.52 20.25 23.86
C ASN A 30 1.69 19.43 22.84
N LYS A 31 0.89 18.48 23.33
CA LYS A 31 -0.02 17.66 22.52
C LYS A 31 -1.47 18.12 22.60
N THR A 32 -1.76 19.08 23.47
CA THR A 32 -3.11 19.63 23.62
C THR A 32 -3.28 20.79 22.65
N ASN A 33 -4.03 20.56 21.59
CA ASN A 33 -4.27 21.55 20.54
C ASN A 33 -5.76 21.80 20.38
N LEU A 34 -6.13 23.05 20.19
CA LEU A 34 -7.47 23.43 19.81
C LEU A 34 -7.55 23.55 18.28
N ASN A 35 -8.39 22.73 17.67
CA ASN A 35 -8.61 22.77 16.23
C ASN A 35 -9.99 23.35 15.93
N PHE A 36 -10.02 24.40 15.13
CA PHE A 36 -11.27 25.00 14.66
C PHE A 36 -11.82 24.25 13.45
N LYS A 37 -13.13 24.36 13.20
CA LYS A 37 -13.85 23.71 12.12
C LYS A 37 -13.20 23.96 10.75
N ASP A 38 -12.69 25.17 10.52
CA ASP A 38 -12.09 25.60 9.26
C ASP A 38 -10.56 25.37 9.20
N SER A 39 -9.96 24.96 10.32
CA SER A 39 -8.54 24.60 10.36
C SER A 39 -8.32 23.15 9.91
N ARG A 40 -7.07 22.82 9.57
CA ARG A 40 -6.68 21.45 9.26
C ARG A 40 -6.78 20.57 10.50
N GLN A 41 -7.68 19.60 10.46
CA GLN A 41 -7.88 18.65 11.55
C GLN A 41 -7.11 17.38 11.27
N LEU A 42 -6.22 17.00 12.19
CA LEU A 42 -5.41 15.79 12.12
C LEU A 42 -5.76 14.85 13.28
N VAL A 43 -6.08 13.60 12.94
CA VAL A 43 -6.28 12.53 13.91
C VAL A 43 -5.41 11.34 13.49
N THR A 44 -4.49 10.93 14.37
CA THR A 44 -3.55 9.82 14.09
C THR A 44 -2.82 9.91 12.74
N GLY A 45 -2.49 11.13 12.30
CA GLY A 45 -1.82 11.39 11.03
C GLY A 45 -2.71 11.47 9.79
N LEU A 46 -4.02 11.27 9.95
CA LEU A 46 -5.00 11.45 8.89
C LEU A 46 -5.67 12.83 8.96
N VAL A 47 -5.90 13.44 7.83
CA VAL A 47 -6.70 14.67 7.70
C VAL A 47 -8.18 14.26 7.70
N VAL A 48 -8.98 14.81 8.62
CA VAL A 48 -10.39 14.37 8.86
C VAL A 48 -11.43 15.48 8.70
N ASN A 49 -11.13 16.56 7.98
CA ASN A 49 -12.06 17.70 7.84
C ASN A 49 -13.42 17.30 7.21
N LYS A 50 -13.42 17.06 5.88
CA LYS A 50 -14.63 16.66 5.13
C LYS A 50 -14.63 15.19 4.76
N LYS A 51 -13.47 14.70 4.33
CA LYS A 51 -13.19 13.29 4.00
C LYS A 51 -11.90 12.89 4.66
N ILE A 52 -11.78 11.64 5.02
CA ILE A 52 -10.53 11.10 5.55
C ILE A 52 -9.50 11.07 4.43
N ASN A 53 -8.36 11.72 4.64
CA ASN A 53 -7.27 11.74 3.67
C ASN A 53 -5.92 11.54 4.36
N VAL A 54 -4.98 11.00 3.61
CA VAL A 54 -3.59 11.04 4.04
C VAL A 54 -3.04 12.46 3.94
N ASP A 55 -2.01 12.75 4.72
CA ASP A 55 -1.29 14.02 4.61
C ASP A 55 -0.78 14.21 3.18
N ARG A 56 -0.94 15.41 2.64
CA ARG A 56 -0.48 15.76 1.28
C ARG A 56 1.04 15.60 1.13
N ARG A 57 1.80 15.81 2.21
CA ARG A 57 3.26 15.59 2.21
C ARG A 57 3.56 14.12 2.03
N TYR A 58 2.93 13.24 2.82
CA TYR A 58 3.09 11.79 2.72
C TYR A 58 2.79 11.27 1.29
N TYR A 59 1.74 11.79 0.67
CA TYR A 59 1.40 11.47 -0.72
C TYR A 59 2.49 11.92 -1.70
N LYS A 60 2.97 13.18 -1.58
CA LYS A 60 4.03 13.71 -2.45
C LYS A 60 5.34 12.95 -2.30
N GLU A 61 5.75 12.63 -1.07
CA GLU A 61 6.95 11.85 -0.79
C GLU A 61 6.86 10.45 -1.40
N THR A 62 5.72 9.76 -1.25
CA THR A 62 5.50 8.44 -1.86
C THR A 62 5.68 8.49 -3.38
N ARG A 63 5.17 9.53 -4.04
CA ARG A 63 5.36 9.75 -5.48
C ARG A 63 6.81 10.02 -5.83
N ALA A 64 7.49 10.86 -5.07
CA ALA A 64 8.90 11.20 -5.30
C ALA A 64 9.80 9.97 -5.16
N MET A 65 9.55 9.13 -4.14
CA MET A 65 10.25 7.86 -3.95
C MET A 65 10.06 6.92 -5.14
N ALA A 66 8.82 6.75 -5.62
CA ALA A 66 8.54 5.92 -6.78
C ALA A 66 9.24 6.44 -8.05
N HIS A 67 9.18 7.76 -8.28
CA HIS A 67 9.85 8.37 -9.42
C HIS A 67 11.37 8.20 -9.37
N ARG A 68 11.99 8.37 -8.19
CA ARG A 68 13.42 8.14 -8.01
C ARG A 68 13.78 6.67 -8.26
N LEU A 69 12.98 5.74 -7.70
CA LEU A 69 13.14 4.31 -7.94
C LEU A 69 13.16 3.96 -9.44
N TYR A 70 12.23 4.52 -10.22
CA TYR A 70 12.18 4.25 -11.66
C TYR A 70 13.37 4.82 -12.44
N LYS A 71 13.95 5.94 -11.96
CA LYS A 71 15.09 6.58 -12.62
C LYS A 71 16.44 5.97 -12.23
N THR A 72 16.63 5.63 -10.98
CA THR A 72 17.94 5.28 -10.42
C THR A 72 18.00 3.84 -9.88
N GLY A 73 16.88 3.13 -9.82
CA GLY A 73 16.79 1.81 -9.17
C GLY A 73 16.71 1.87 -7.65
N GLU A 74 16.88 3.03 -7.03
CA GLU A 74 16.95 3.22 -5.58
C GLU A 74 16.13 4.41 -5.10
N PHE A 75 15.78 4.41 -3.82
CA PHE A 75 15.17 5.54 -3.12
C PHE A 75 15.51 5.48 -1.62
N GLN A 76 15.31 6.58 -0.90
CA GLN A 76 15.62 6.69 0.52
C GLN A 76 14.35 6.96 1.34
N ILE A 77 14.35 6.44 2.57
CA ILE A 77 13.40 6.74 3.63
C ILE A 77 14.26 7.08 4.86
N ASP A 78 14.12 8.29 5.39
CA ASP A 78 14.87 8.76 6.57
C ASP A 78 16.38 8.47 6.46
N ASP A 79 16.98 8.89 5.33
CA ASP A 79 18.41 8.73 4.99
C ASP A 79 18.91 7.27 4.87
N LYS A 80 18.00 6.30 4.85
CA LYS A 80 18.30 4.89 4.62
C LYS A 80 17.75 4.40 3.29
N ASN A 81 18.43 3.43 2.68
CA ASN A 81 17.91 2.80 1.47
C ASN A 81 16.55 2.14 1.74
N GLY A 82 15.55 2.57 0.97
CA GLY A 82 14.21 2.04 1.05
C GLY A 82 14.07 0.71 0.31
N THR A 83 13.13 -0.11 0.76
CA THR A 83 12.79 -1.39 0.11
C THR A 83 11.49 -1.29 -0.68
N LEU A 84 11.33 -2.11 -1.73
CA LEU A 84 10.10 -2.20 -2.50
C LEU A 84 8.87 -2.48 -1.62
N ASN A 85 9.04 -3.28 -0.56
CA ASN A 85 7.94 -3.58 0.36
C ASN A 85 7.52 -2.37 1.20
N GLN A 86 8.46 -1.53 1.63
CA GLN A 86 8.16 -0.27 2.33
C GLN A 86 7.39 0.68 1.43
N LEU A 87 7.80 0.82 0.17
CA LEU A 87 7.11 1.68 -0.79
C LEU A 87 5.72 1.13 -1.14
N GLU A 88 5.57 -0.20 -1.29
CA GLU A 88 4.26 -0.83 -1.45
C GLU A 88 3.35 -0.57 -0.24
N GLY A 89 3.90 -0.63 0.98
CA GLY A 89 3.16 -0.28 2.20
C GLY A 89 2.60 1.15 2.14
N ARG A 90 3.41 2.12 1.71
CA ARG A 90 2.98 3.52 1.54
C ARG A 90 1.86 3.65 0.50
N PHE A 91 2.01 3.06 -0.67
CA PHE A 91 0.95 3.02 -1.69
C PHE A 91 -0.32 2.33 -1.19
N SER A 92 -0.15 1.20 -0.51
CA SER A 92 -1.26 0.42 0.05
C SER A 92 -2.07 1.22 1.07
N PHE A 93 -1.39 1.95 1.96
CA PHE A 93 -2.04 2.80 2.96
C PHE A 93 -2.86 3.92 2.32
N ILE A 94 -2.29 4.64 1.35
CA ILE A 94 -3.02 5.68 0.61
C ILE A 94 -4.24 5.08 -0.10
N ASN A 95 -4.06 3.94 -0.77
CA ASN A 95 -5.14 3.26 -1.49
C ASN A 95 -6.26 2.80 -0.54
N GLN A 96 -5.93 2.35 0.66
CA GLN A 96 -6.92 1.95 1.67
C GLN A 96 -7.82 3.13 2.07
N VAL A 97 -7.23 4.29 2.32
CA VAL A 97 -7.99 5.51 2.67
C VAL A 97 -8.88 5.96 1.51
N GLN A 98 -8.37 5.93 0.28
CA GLN A 98 -9.17 6.28 -0.90
C GLN A 98 -10.34 5.30 -1.11
N ARG A 99 -10.10 4.00 -0.98
CA ARG A 99 -11.16 3.00 -1.09
C ARG A 99 -12.24 3.16 -0.04
N TYR A 100 -11.87 3.50 1.20
CA TYR A 100 -12.83 3.81 2.26
C TYR A 100 -13.74 4.97 1.86
N ASN A 101 -13.18 6.08 1.36
CA ASN A 101 -13.98 7.20 0.88
C ASN A 101 -14.89 6.83 -0.29
N ASN A 102 -14.41 6.02 -1.23
CA ASN A 102 -15.19 5.57 -2.38
C ASN A 102 -16.41 4.72 -1.97
N VAL A 103 -16.27 3.91 -0.92
CA VAL A 103 -17.39 3.13 -0.36
C VAL A 103 -18.42 4.07 0.25
N ILE A 104 -18.00 5.08 1.04
CA ILE A 104 -18.91 6.06 1.65
C ILE A 104 -19.64 6.89 0.59
N ASP A 105 -18.93 7.34 -0.44
CA ASP A 105 -19.49 8.15 -1.52
C ASP A 105 -20.33 7.34 -2.51
N SER A 106 -20.47 6.02 -2.31
CA SER A 106 -21.14 5.10 -3.27
C SER A 106 -20.59 5.22 -4.69
N SER A 107 -19.34 5.69 -4.84
CA SER A 107 -18.69 5.84 -6.15
C SER A 107 -18.27 4.47 -6.70
N LYS A 108 -18.78 4.10 -7.88
CA LYS A 108 -18.31 2.91 -8.59
C LYS A 108 -16.92 3.17 -9.12
N HIS A 109 -15.91 2.56 -8.50
CA HIS A 109 -14.56 2.52 -9.04
C HIS A 109 -14.42 1.38 -10.04
N ASP A 110 -14.13 1.74 -11.28
CA ASP A 110 -13.84 0.80 -12.35
C ASP A 110 -12.37 0.92 -12.76
N PHE A 111 -11.77 -0.20 -13.19
CA PHE A 111 -10.42 -0.24 -13.74
C PHE A 111 -10.23 0.73 -14.91
N ASN A 112 -11.27 0.94 -15.72
CA ASN A 112 -11.22 1.85 -16.86
C ASN A 112 -11.10 3.33 -16.47
N ASN A 113 -11.35 3.66 -15.19
CA ASN A 113 -11.37 5.03 -14.65
C ASN A 113 -10.41 5.20 -13.48
N LEU A 114 -9.21 4.63 -13.56
CA LEU A 114 -8.18 4.84 -12.53
C LEU A 114 -7.81 6.31 -12.41
N ASN A 115 -7.86 6.83 -11.18
CA ASN A 115 -7.38 8.18 -10.90
C ASN A 115 -5.85 8.28 -10.98
N ALA A 116 -5.32 9.50 -10.89
CA ALA A 116 -3.88 9.74 -11.03
C ALA A 116 -3.02 8.97 -10.02
N PHE A 117 -3.50 8.76 -8.79
CA PHE A 117 -2.82 7.97 -7.79
C PHE A 117 -2.85 6.47 -8.13
N GLU A 118 -4.01 5.97 -8.51
CA GLU A 118 -4.19 4.56 -8.87
C GLU A 118 -3.31 4.16 -10.06
N LYS A 119 -3.19 5.04 -11.07
CA LYS A 119 -2.25 4.85 -12.18
C LYS A 119 -0.79 4.75 -11.72
N GLN A 120 -0.40 5.54 -10.72
CA GLN A 120 0.96 5.47 -10.16
C GLN A 120 1.17 4.19 -9.34
N TYR A 121 0.16 3.78 -8.58
CA TYR A 121 0.24 2.52 -7.85
C TYR A 121 0.29 1.32 -8.80
N GLN A 122 -0.48 1.35 -9.88
CA GLN A 122 -0.42 0.38 -10.96
C GLN A 122 0.99 0.28 -11.57
N ALA A 123 1.58 1.42 -11.94
CA ALA A 123 2.95 1.48 -12.46
C ALA A 123 3.99 0.93 -11.47
N PHE A 124 3.82 1.24 -10.17
CA PHE A 124 4.69 0.70 -9.13
C PHE A 124 4.57 -0.83 -9.00
N LEU A 125 3.34 -1.37 -9.02
CA LEU A 125 3.13 -2.82 -8.96
C LEU A 125 3.73 -3.51 -10.19
N PHE A 126 3.57 -2.92 -11.37
CA PHE A 126 4.18 -3.43 -12.58
C PHE A 126 5.71 -3.44 -12.46
N TYR A 127 6.31 -2.31 -12.03
CA TYR A 127 7.75 -2.22 -11.79
C TYR A 127 8.23 -3.28 -10.79
N LYS A 128 7.56 -3.39 -9.64
CA LYS A 128 7.93 -4.33 -8.57
C LYS A 128 7.91 -5.79 -9.03
N TYR A 129 6.88 -6.19 -9.76
CA TYR A 129 6.67 -7.60 -10.08
C TYR A 129 7.33 -8.03 -11.39
N PHE A 130 7.55 -7.13 -12.34
CA PHE A 130 8.05 -7.51 -13.65
C PHE A 130 9.42 -6.91 -14.01
N TYR A 131 9.76 -5.74 -13.47
CA TYR A 131 11.02 -5.07 -13.79
C TYR A 131 12.09 -5.29 -12.72
N ALA A 132 11.78 -5.07 -11.46
CA ALA A 132 12.73 -5.15 -10.34
C ALA A 132 13.03 -6.58 -9.88
N ASN A 133 12.45 -7.57 -10.51
CA ASN A 133 12.64 -8.97 -10.14
C ASN A 133 13.78 -9.60 -10.90
N ASN A 134 14.74 -10.19 -10.16
CA ASN A 134 15.93 -10.83 -10.73
C ASN A 134 15.67 -12.25 -11.24
N LYS A 135 14.46 -12.80 -11.04
CA LYS A 135 14.10 -14.15 -11.50
C LYS A 135 13.03 -14.05 -12.60
N PRO A 136 13.10 -14.90 -13.65
CA PRO A 136 12.03 -15.03 -14.61
C PRO A 136 10.69 -15.33 -13.91
N HIS A 137 9.62 -14.66 -14.33
CA HIS A 137 8.29 -14.84 -13.74
C HIS A 137 7.43 -15.80 -14.56
N ILE A 138 6.82 -16.75 -13.86
CA ILE A 138 5.77 -17.59 -14.41
C ILE A 138 4.42 -17.00 -13.97
N VAL A 139 3.62 -16.61 -14.94
CA VAL A 139 2.24 -16.14 -14.74
C VAL A 139 1.30 -17.24 -15.22
N THR A 140 0.42 -17.72 -14.35
CA THR A 140 -0.53 -18.78 -14.66
C THR A 140 -1.94 -18.25 -14.80
N GLU A 141 -2.77 -18.93 -15.57
CA GLU A 141 -4.18 -18.60 -15.70
C GLU A 141 -4.93 -18.92 -14.41
N GLY A 142 -4.76 -20.12 -13.89
CA GLY A 142 -5.43 -20.59 -12.67
C GLY A 142 -4.58 -20.44 -11.42
N LYS A 143 -5.25 -20.32 -10.26
CA LYS A 143 -4.57 -20.24 -8.96
C LYS A 143 -3.88 -21.57 -8.58
N THR A 144 -4.42 -22.68 -9.04
CA THR A 144 -3.94 -24.04 -8.76
C THR A 144 -2.76 -24.46 -9.63
N ASP A 145 -2.62 -23.87 -10.83
CA ASP A 145 -1.57 -24.20 -11.80
C ASP A 145 -0.18 -24.07 -11.19
N ILE A 146 0.03 -23.05 -10.36
CA ILE A 146 1.29 -22.84 -9.64
C ILE A 146 1.66 -24.08 -8.81
N ASN A 147 0.69 -24.71 -8.16
CA ASN A 147 0.93 -25.90 -7.33
C ASN A 147 1.31 -27.11 -8.19
N TYR A 148 0.63 -27.30 -9.31
CA TYR A 148 0.96 -28.36 -10.26
C TYR A 148 2.34 -28.17 -10.88
N ILE A 149 2.66 -26.96 -11.33
CA ILE A 149 3.98 -26.64 -11.89
C ILE A 149 5.08 -26.87 -10.84
N LYS A 150 4.88 -26.39 -9.61
CA LYS A 150 5.85 -26.61 -8.52
C LYS A 150 6.03 -28.10 -8.20
N ALA A 151 4.96 -28.87 -8.17
CA ALA A 151 5.03 -30.31 -7.93
C ALA A 151 5.79 -31.04 -9.06
N ALA A 152 5.50 -30.70 -10.32
CA ALA A 152 6.18 -31.25 -11.48
C ALA A 152 7.67 -30.89 -11.47
N LEU A 153 8.04 -29.62 -11.24
CA LEU A 153 9.43 -29.18 -11.14
C LEU A 153 10.18 -29.89 -10.00
N LYS A 154 9.56 -30.09 -8.83
CA LYS A 154 10.18 -30.87 -7.74
C LYS A 154 10.43 -32.32 -8.13
N LYS A 155 9.48 -32.94 -8.79
CA LYS A 155 9.61 -34.35 -9.25
C LYS A 155 10.70 -34.50 -10.29
N HIS A 156 10.82 -33.57 -11.24
CA HIS A 156 11.73 -33.58 -12.35
C HIS A 156 12.92 -32.62 -12.20
N HIS A 157 13.34 -32.30 -10.96
CA HIS A 157 14.33 -31.27 -10.67
C HIS A 157 15.70 -31.53 -11.37
N LEU A 158 16.05 -32.79 -11.63
CA LEU A 158 17.28 -33.13 -12.34
C LEU A 158 17.23 -32.79 -13.84
N GLU A 159 16.00 -32.80 -14.41
CA GLU A 159 15.80 -32.48 -15.84
C GLU A 159 15.76 -30.97 -16.10
N PHE A 160 15.40 -30.15 -15.06
CA PHE A 160 15.24 -28.71 -15.16
C PHE A 160 16.14 -27.92 -14.20
N PRO A 161 17.48 -28.12 -14.24
CA PRO A 161 18.38 -27.45 -13.27
C PRO A 161 18.37 -25.92 -13.36
N ASN A 162 17.97 -25.36 -14.52
CA ASN A 162 17.83 -23.91 -14.70
C ASN A 162 16.59 -23.31 -14.04
N LEU A 163 15.60 -24.13 -13.67
CA LEU A 163 14.34 -23.67 -13.06
C LEU A 163 14.25 -23.99 -11.57
N ILE A 164 14.92 -25.06 -11.12
CA ILE A 164 14.86 -25.55 -9.75
C ILE A 164 16.13 -26.27 -9.35
N VAL A 165 16.59 -26.10 -8.12
CA VAL A 165 17.72 -26.83 -7.54
C VAL A 165 17.31 -27.42 -6.21
N LYS A 166 17.66 -28.69 -5.96
CA LYS A 166 17.52 -29.32 -4.65
C LYS A 166 18.77 -28.99 -3.84
N LYS A 167 18.59 -28.41 -2.64
CA LYS A 167 19.65 -28.08 -1.71
C LYS A 167 20.12 -29.31 -0.93
N GLU A 168 21.24 -29.21 -0.25
CA GLU A 168 21.81 -30.27 0.60
C GLU A 168 20.89 -30.65 1.77
N ASP A 169 20.12 -29.68 2.31
CA ASP A 169 19.13 -29.87 3.35
C ASP A 169 17.83 -30.56 2.86
N GLY A 170 17.75 -30.89 1.57
CA GLY A 170 16.58 -31.49 0.94
C GLY A 170 15.52 -30.50 0.49
N GLU A 171 15.65 -29.20 0.81
CA GLU A 171 14.75 -28.16 0.34
C GLU A 171 14.99 -27.84 -1.15
N PHE A 172 13.97 -27.24 -1.79
CA PHE A 172 14.03 -26.84 -3.18
C PHE A 172 14.10 -25.32 -3.32
N ASP A 173 15.12 -24.84 -4.04
CA ASP A 173 15.21 -23.43 -4.48
C ASP A 173 14.74 -23.26 -5.91
N PHE A 174 13.68 -22.49 -6.09
CA PHE A 174 13.16 -22.15 -7.41
C PHE A 174 13.92 -20.95 -7.98
N ARG A 175 14.54 -21.14 -9.15
CA ARG A 175 15.21 -20.07 -9.92
C ARG A 175 14.22 -19.21 -10.70
N VAL A 176 12.95 -19.56 -10.66
CA VAL A 176 11.82 -18.82 -11.22
C VAL A 176 10.92 -18.31 -10.10
N ALA A 177 10.26 -17.19 -10.34
CA ALA A 177 9.24 -16.65 -9.45
C ALA A 177 7.83 -16.93 -10.01
N PHE A 178 6.87 -17.10 -9.14
CA PHE A 178 5.48 -17.32 -9.52
C PHE A 178 4.65 -16.10 -9.11
N LEU A 179 3.93 -15.51 -10.05
CA LEU A 179 3.07 -14.36 -9.76
C LEU A 179 1.86 -14.80 -8.92
N LYS A 180 1.88 -14.47 -7.63
CA LYS A 180 0.73 -14.71 -6.76
C LYS A 180 -0.35 -13.65 -7.01
N ARG A 181 -1.45 -14.05 -7.64
CA ARG A 181 -2.59 -13.17 -7.94
C ARG A 181 -3.35 -12.83 -6.65
N THR A 182 -3.03 -11.70 -6.03
CA THR A 182 -3.83 -11.11 -4.96
C THR A 182 -4.98 -10.30 -5.58
N ASN A 183 -6.08 -10.09 -4.84
CA ASN A 183 -7.20 -9.28 -5.31
C ASN A 183 -6.76 -7.86 -5.75
N ARG A 184 -5.77 -7.30 -5.04
CA ARG A 184 -5.20 -5.99 -5.35
C ARG A 184 -4.44 -6.00 -6.67
N LEU A 185 -3.51 -6.95 -6.83
CA LEU A 185 -2.73 -7.08 -8.06
C LEU A 185 -3.64 -7.38 -9.25
N ALA A 186 -4.61 -8.27 -9.07
CA ALA A 186 -5.61 -8.60 -10.09
C ALA A 186 -6.45 -7.38 -10.50
N TYR A 187 -6.78 -6.50 -9.55
CA TYR A 187 -7.47 -5.25 -9.86
C TYR A 187 -6.61 -4.31 -10.70
N PHE A 188 -5.39 -4.00 -10.22
CA PHE A 188 -4.54 -3.01 -10.89
C PHE A 188 -3.97 -3.49 -12.23
N LEU A 189 -3.72 -4.78 -12.41
CA LEU A 189 -3.25 -5.33 -13.68
C LEU A 189 -4.40 -5.77 -14.61
N ASN A 190 -5.65 -5.56 -14.19
CA ASN A 190 -6.86 -5.98 -14.92
C ASN A 190 -6.88 -7.48 -15.29
N ILE A 191 -6.48 -8.31 -14.33
CA ILE A 191 -6.45 -9.78 -14.47
C ILE A 191 -7.40 -10.46 -13.47
N LYS A 192 -8.54 -9.82 -13.19
CA LYS A 192 -9.53 -10.32 -12.22
C LYS A 192 -10.26 -11.55 -12.70
N LYS A 193 -10.57 -11.62 -13.98
CA LYS A 193 -11.26 -12.75 -14.60
C LYS A 193 -10.25 -13.86 -14.86
N ASP A 194 -10.66 -15.10 -14.71
CA ASP A 194 -9.89 -16.24 -15.16
C ASP A 194 -9.97 -16.32 -16.69
N GLY A 195 -8.96 -16.88 -17.32
CA GLY A 195 -8.86 -17.00 -18.77
C GLY A 195 -7.63 -16.30 -19.36
N ALA A 196 -7.08 -16.90 -20.42
CA ALA A 196 -5.86 -16.42 -21.09
C ALA A 196 -6.01 -15.00 -21.64
N ASP A 197 -7.22 -14.59 -22.02
CA ASP A 197 -7.48 -13.24 -22.57
C ASP A 197 -7.19 -12.12 -21.56
N THR A 198 -7.38 -12.37 -20.26
CA THR A 198 -7.07 -11.36 -19.25
C THR A 198 -5.57 -11.18 -19.05
N MET A 199 -4.76 -12.21 -19.33
CA MET A 199 -3.31 -12.14 -19.21
C MET A 199 -2.68 -11.22 -20.25
N LYS A 200 -3.30 -11.06 -21.42
CA LYS A 200 -2.89 -10.07 -22.43
C LYS A 200 -2.85 -8.65 -21.89
N ASN A 201 -3.61 -8.36 -20.84
CA ASN A 201 -3.60 -7.04 -20.21
C ASN A 201 -2.25 -6.71 -19.54
N ILE A 202 -1.49 -7.71 -19.11
CA ILE A 202 -0.14 -7.49 -18.55
C ILE A 202 0.81 -6.94 -19.62
N CYS A 203 0.63 -7.36 -20.88
CA CYS A 203 1.48 -6.92 -22.00
C CYS A 203 1.17 -5.48 -22.48
N LYS A 204 0.20 -4.81 -21.89
CA LYS A 204 -0.16 -3.42 -22.21
C LYS A 204 0.62 -2.36 -21.42
N TYR A 205 1.49 -2.78 -20.51
CA TYR A 205 2.27 -1.90 -19.63
C TYR A 205 3.75 -1.75 -20.06
#